data_9adf002e2f15f6f16441b3033df64691
#
_entry.id   9adf002e2f15f6f16441b3033df64691
#
_cell.length_a   1.000
_cell.length_b   1.000
_cell.length_c   1.000
_cell.angle_alpha   90.00
_cell.angle_beta   90.00
_cell.angle_gamma   90.00
#
_symmetry.space_group_name_H-M   'P 1'
#
loop_
_entity.id
_entity.type
_entity.pdbx_description
1 polymer ?
#
loop_
_entity_poly.entity_id
_entity_poly.type
_entity_poly.pdbx_seq_one_letter_code
_entity_poly.pdbx_strand_id
1 'polypeptide(L)'
;SQNINRILDHFEKEKERKATFEDLLSGKGISYIYSVLSQNIHHTYSNEDILNNLKNDKFCSETKNYLVEIYAHFAKYGALITGSTGGVYLSGSLSEGLLKNDDFSRFKYIFEESAKMNKYLSNIPIFLIREIDLGFMGALEVCRNEFL
;
A
#
# COMPACT_ATOMS: atom_id res chain seq x y z
N SER A 1 -4.63 13.50 -6.00
CA SER A 1 -4.28 13.42 -7.44
C SER A 1 -5.54 13.18 -8.25
N GLN A 2 -5.69 13.80 -9.43
CA GLN A 2 -6.91 13.69 -10.28
C GLN A 2 -7.23 12.22 -10.65
N ASN A 3 -6.23 11.40 -10.78
CA ASN A 3 -6.41 10.01 -11.21
C ASN A 3 -6.84 9.08 -10.06
N ILE A 4 -6.47 9.34 -8.82
CA ILE A 4 -7.03 8.59 -7.68
C ILE A 4 -8.53 8.82 -7.61
N ASN A 5 -9.00 10.05 -7.77
CA ASN A 5 -10.44 10.34 -7.79
C ASN A 5 -11.14 9.56 -8.89
N ARG A 6 -10.56 9.44 -10.08
CA ARG A 6 -11.11 8.63 -11.17
C ARG A 6 -11.26 7.14 -10.78
N ILE A 7 -10.27 6.56 -10.09
CA ILE A 7 -10.33 5.18 -9.61
C ILE A 7 -11.45 5.03 -8.57
N LEU A 8 -11.54 5.95 -7.63
CA LEU A 8 -12.55 5.95 -6.57
C LEU A 8 -13.97 6.14 -7.14
N ASP A 9 -14.14 7.08 -8.06
CA ASP A 9 -15.43 7.34 -8.73
C ASP A 9 -15.89 6.14 -9.57
N HIS A 10 -14.95 5.47 -10.24
CA HIS A 10 -15.26 4.24 -10.98
C HIS A 10 -15.68 3.13 -10.05
N PHE A 11 -14.96 2.95 -8.93
CA PHE A 11 -15.30 1.96 -7.93
C PHE A 11 -16.69 2.20 -7.33
N GLU A 12 -17.00 3.45 -6.94
CA GLU A 12 -18.29 3.81 -6.35
C GLU A 12 -19.45 3.56 -7.32
N LYS A 13 -19.26 3.86 -8.60
CA LYS A 13 -20.27 3.58 -9.64
C LYS A 13 -20.47 2.08 -9.89
N GLU A 14 -19.42 1.29 -9.86
CA GLU A 14 -19.48 -0.15 -10.13
C GLU A 14 -20.01 -0.96 -8.93
N LYS A 15 -19.60 -0.59 -7.72
CA LYS A 15 -19.89 -1.34 -6.50
C LYS A 15 -21.01 -0.73 -5.65
N GLU A 16 -21.55 0.43 -6.05
CA GLU A 16 -22.60 1.18 -5.35
C GLU A 16 -22.22 1.52 -3.89
N ARG A 17 -20.92 1.62 -3.61
CA ARG A 17 -20.35 2.01 -2.32
C ARG A 17 -18.96 2.62 -2.48
N LYS A 18 -18.51 3.37 -1.47
CA LYS A 18 -17.15 3.90 -1.43
C LYS A 18 -16.11 2.79 -1.25
N ALA A 19 -14.96 2.98 -1.89
CA ALA A 19 -13.81 2.09 -1.71
C ALA A 19 -13.22 2.25 -0.30
N THR A 20 -12.80 1.15 0.28
CA THR A 20 -11.97 1.11 1.49
C THR A 20 -10.50 0.92 1.11
N PHE A 21 -9.59 1.12 2.06
CA PHE A 21 -8.19 0.81 1.85
C PHE A 21 -7.96 -0.67 1.51
N GLU A 22 -8.72 -1.58 2.11
CA GLU A 22 -8.63 -3.02 1.85
C GLU A 22 -9.03 -3.37 0.41
N ASP A 23 -10.05 -2.70 -0.14
CA ASP A 23 -10.46 -2.90 -1.53
C ASP A 23 -9.34 -2.57 -2.52
N LEU A 24 -8.50 -1.58 -2.20
CA LEU A 24 -7.44 -1.08 -3.07
C LEU A 24 -6.06 -1.69 -2.76
N LEU A 25 -5.76 -1.93 -1.47
CA LEU A 25 -4.48 -2.47 -1.00
C LEU A 25 -4.55 -4.00 -0.83
N SER A 26 -5.05 -4.69 -1.83
CA SER A 26 -5.15 -6.15 -1.88
C SER A 26 -4.78 -6.67 -3.26
N GLY A 27 -4.61 -7.98 -3.38
CA GLY A 27 -4.38 -8.59 -4.70
C GLY A 27 -5.47 -8.23 -5.72
N LYS A 28 -6.74 -8.22 -5.29
CA LYS A 28 -7.87 -7.79 -6.14
C LYS A 28 -7.79 -6.30 -6.47
N GLY A 29 -7.34 -5.48 -5.53
CA GLY A 29 -7.16 -4.04 -5.73
C GLY A 29 -6.08 -3.73 -6.78
N ILE A 30 -4.97 -4.46 -6.81
CA ILE A 30 -3.93 -4.31 -7.83
C ILE A 30 -4.53 -4.50 -9.24
N SER A 31 -5.17 -5.64 -9.46
CA SER A 31 -5.81 -5.95 -10.75
C SER A 31 -6.92 -4.95 -11.10
N TYR A 32 -7.69 -4.50 -10.09
CA TYR A 32 -8.76 -3.52 -10.28
C TYR A 32 -8.21 -2.17 -10.76
N ILE A 33 -7.22 -1.61 -10.06
CA ILE A 33 -6.60 -0.34 -10.43
C ILE A 33 -6.02 -0.42 -11.84
N TYR A 34 -5.30 -1.50 -12.15
CA TYR A 34 -4.78 -1.73 -13.50
C TYR A 34 -5.88 -1.76 -14.56
N SER A 35 -6.98 -2.46 -14.31
CA SER A 35 -8.10 -2.55 -15.26
C SER A 35 -8.75 -1.19 -15.53
N VAL A 36 -8.93 -0.36 -14.51
CA VAL A 36 -9.47 1.00 -14.65
C VAL A 36 -8.53 1.90 -15.45
N LEU A 37 -7.23 1.81 -15.21
CA LEU A 37 -6.23 2.63 -15.90
C LEU A 37 -6.04 2.20 -17.35
N SER A 38 -5.99 0.91 -17.61
CA SER A 38 -5.84 0.32 -18.95
C SER A 38 -7.13 0.29 -19.77
N GLN A 39 -8.28 0.70 -19.18
CA GLN A 39 -9.60 0.63 -19.82
C GLN A 39 -9.96 -0.79 -20.29
N ASN A 40 -9.62 -1.79 -19.49
CA ASN A 40 -9.83 -3.21 -19.81
C ASN A 40 -9.18 -3.67 -21.14
N ILE A 41 -8.11 -3.02 -21.57
CA ILE A 41 -7.27 -3.57 -22.63
C ILE A 41 -6.78 -4.91 -22.13
N HIS A 42 -7.21 -5.98 -22.82
CA HIS A 42 -7.13 -7.38 -22.40
C HIS A 42 -5.69 -7.88 -22.24
N HIS A 43 -5.09 -7.58 -21.09
CA HIS A 43 -3.89 -8.26 -20.62
C HIS A 43 -4.25 -9.00 -19.34
N THR A 44 -4.20 -10.32 -19.38
CA THR A 44 -4.38 -11.19 -18.20
C THR A 44 -3.06 -11.22 -17.41
N TYR A 45 -2.60 -10.06 -16.97
CA TYR A 45 -1.44 -9.99 -16.09
C TYR A 45 -1.80 -10.49 -14.69
N SER A 46 -0.90 -11.30 -14.14
CA SER A 46 -0.93 -11.57 -12.69
C SER A 46 -0.55 -10.30 -11.91
N ASN A 47 -0.87 -10.26 -10.61
CA ASN A 47 -0.45 -9.14 -9.77
C ASN A 47 1.07 -8.94 -9.77
N GLU A 48 1.81 -10.04 -9.84
CA GLU A 48 3.27 -10.01 -9.91
C GLU A 48 3.75 -9.40 -11.23
N ASP A 49 3.12 -9.76 -12.35
CA ASP A 49 3.42 -9.17 -13.66
C ASP A 49 3.15 -7.67 -13.66
N ILE A 50 2.01 -7.22 -13.10
CA ILE A 50 1.67 -5.81 -12.99
C ILE A 50 2.73 -5.05 -12.20
N LEU A 51 3.21 -5.60 -11.08
CA LEU A 51 4.19 -4.95 -10.23
C LEU A 51 5.63 -5.01 -10.77
N ASN A 52 5.94 -5.92 -11.69
CA ASN A 52 7.28 -6.12 -12.24
C ASN A 52 7.43 -5.61 -13.69
N ASN A 53 6.36 -5.50 -14.47
CA ASN A 53 6.42 -5.12 -15.90
C ASN A 53 6.43 -3.60 -16.16
N LEU A 54 7.05 -2.85 -15.27
CA LEU A 54 6.98 -1.39 -15.22
C LEU A 54 7.60 -0.67 -16.43
N LYS A 55 8.54 -1.31 -17.11
CA LYS A 55 9.27 -0.71 -18.25
C LYS A 55 8.52 -0.88 -19.58
N ASN A 56 7.73 -1.94 -19.69
CA ASN A 56 7.09 -2.33 -20.95
C ASN A 56 5.62 -1.91 -21.02
N ASP A 57 5.00 -1.63 -19.89
CA ASP A 57 3.62 -1.19 -19.81
C ASP A 57 3.48 0.00 -18.86
N LYS A 58 3.09 1.15 -19.42
CA LYS A 58 2.89 2.39 -18.65
C LYS A 58 1.80 2.25 -17.59
N PHE A 59 0.77 1.44 -17.84
CA PHE A 59 -0.32 1.24 -16.88
C PHE A 59 0.13 0.43 -15.67
N CYS A 60 1.09 -0.49 -15.85
CA CYS A 60 1.76 -1.17 -14.73
C CYS A 60 2.50 -0.17 -13.85
N SER A 61 3.27 0.74 -14.46
CA SER A 61 3.98 1.80 -13.73
C SER A 61 3.00 2.75 -13.01
N GLU A 62 1.94 3.18 -13.68
CA GLU A 62 0.91 4.03 -13.08
C GLU A 62 0.20 3.31 -11.92
N THR A 63 -0.19 2.03 -12.10
CA THR A 63 -0.81 1.22 -11.05
C THR A 63 0.06 1.16 -9.81
N LYS A 64 1.34 0.84 -9.97
CA LYS A 64 2.28 0.80 -8.85
C LYS A 64 2.40 2.15 -8.16
N ASN A 65 2.48 3.22 -8.93
CA ASN A 65 2.56 4.58 -8.39
C ASN A 65 1.35 4.94 -7.51
N TYR A 66 0.13 4.58 -7.93
CA TYR A 66 -1.07 4.81 -7.13
C TYR A 66 -1.13 3.91 -5.89
N LEU A 67 -0.72 2.66 -6.02
CA LEU A 67 -0.65 1.75 -4.87
C LEU A 67 0.31 2.28 -3.79
N VAL A 68 1.49 2.77 -4.18
CA VAL A 68 2.45 3.39 -3.24
C VAL A 68 1.84 4.62 -2.57
N GLU A 69 1.14 5.48 -3.33
CA GLU A 69 0.47 6.68 -2.80
C GLU A 69 -0.65 6.30 -1.81
N ILE A 70 -1.53 5.38 -2.18
CA ILE A 70 -2.63 4.90 -1.33
C ILE A 70 -2.07 4.27 -0.05
N TYR A 71 -1.01 3.47 -0.18
CA TYR A 71 -0.39 2.80 0.96
C TYR A 71 0.29 3.78 1.92
N ALA A 72 0.93 4.82 1.39
CA ALA A 72 1.51 5.87 2.23
C ALA A 72 0.42 6.64 3.00
N HIS A 73 -0.72 6.94 2.37
CA HIS A 73 -1.86 7.56 3.06
C HIS A 73 -2.46 6.64 4.12
N PHE A 74 -2.61 5.34 3.84
CA PHE A 74 -3.08 4.36 4.81
C PHE A 74 -2.18 4.33 6.05
N ALA A 75 -0.86 4.21 5.86
CA ALA A 75 0.11 4.21 6.95
C ALA A 75 0.10 5.54 7.73
N LYS A 76 0.01 6.68 7.03
CA LYS A 76 -0.12 8.01 7.63
C LYS A 76 -1.35 8.11 8.54
N TYR A 77 -2.52 7.74 8.05
CA TYR A 77 -3.74 7.77 8.86
C TYR A 77 -3.66 6.81 10.03
N GLY A 78 -3.11 5.62 9.83
CA GLY A 78 -2.85 4.68 10.92
C GLY A 78 -1.99 5.31 12.02
N ALA A 79 -0.86 5.92 11.65
CA ALA A 79 0.03 6.59 12.59
C ALA A 79 -0.64 7.77 13.34
N LEU A 80 -1.44 8.56 12.64
CA LEU A 80 -2.15 9.71 13.24
C LEU A 80 -3.27 9.26 14.21
N ILE A 81 -4.03 8.22 13.84
CA ILE A 81 -5.14 7.70 14.66
C ILE A 81 -4.61 7.07 15.95
N THR A 82 -3.49 6.34 15.86
CA THR A 82 -2.90 5.64 17.00
C THR A 82 -1.95 6.53 17.83
N GLY A 83 -1.60 7.71 17.34
CA GLY A 83 -0.60 8.57 17.99
C GLY A 83 0.79 7.94 18.03
N SER A 84 1.15 7.18 16.99
CA SER A 84 2.41 6.41 16.93
C SER A 84 3.64 7.30 17.09
N THR A 85 4.52 6.96 18.03
CA THR A 85 5.82 7.62 18.22
C THR A 85 6.99 6.63 18.10
N GLY A 86 6.75 5.36 18.33
CA GLY A 86 7.77 4.29 18.29
C GLY A 86 8.08 3.77 16.90
N GLY A 87 7.24 4.06 15.91
CA GLY A 87 7.46 3.65 14.52
C GLY A 87 6.23 3.08 13.82
N VAL A 88 6.33 3.00 12.50
CA VAL A 88 5.40 2.29 11.62
C VAL A 88 6.11 1.09 11.02
N TYR A 89 5.54 -0.09 11.22
CA TYR A 89 6.12 -1.36 10.78
C TYR A 89 5.29 -1.91 9.63
N LEU A 90 5.87 -1.93 8.44
CA LEU A 90 5.25 -2.42 7.21
C LEU A 90 5.70 -3.86 6.97
N SER A 91 4.77 -4.78 6.80
CA SER A 91 5.07 -6.20 6.56
C SER A 91 4.14 -6.80 5.51
N GLY A 92 4.52 -7.99 5.01
CA GLY A 92 3.75 -8.77 4.07
C GLY A 92 4.11 -8.53 2.61
N SER A 93 3.64 -9.44 1.75
CA SER A 93 3.98 -9.52 0.34
C SER A 93 3.69 -8.24 -0.47
N LEU A 94 2.61 -7.53 -0.10
CA LEU A 94 2.28 -6.25 -0.74
C LEU A 94 3.36 -5.21 -0.46
N SER A 95 3.79 -5.07 0.79
CA SER A 95 4.84 -4.13 1.20
C SER A 95 6.15 -4.41 0.48
N GLU A 96 6.56 -5.68 0.43
CA GLU A 96 7.77 -6.12 -0.24
C GLU A 96 7.70 -5.94 -1.77
N GLY A 97 6.55 -6.16 -2.37
CA GLY A 97 6.33 -5.97 -3.80
C GLY A 97 6.33 -4.51 -4.22
N LEU A 98 5.73 -3.64 -3.40
CA LEU A 98 5.57 -2.21 -3.70
C LEU A 98 6.80 -1.38 -3.36
N LEU A 99 7.41 -1.61 -2.18
CA LEU A 99 8.41 -0.70 -1.61
C LEU A 99 9.84 -1.15 -1.90
N LYS A 100 10.17 -1.23 -3.20
CA LYS A 100 11.52 -1.54 -3.67
C LYS A 100 12.25 -0.26 -4.06
N ASN A 101 13.51 -0.11 -3.64
CA ASN A 101 14.41 0.99 -4.05
C ASN A 101 13.78 2.39 -3.85
N ASP A 102 13.62 3.14 -4.94
CA ASP A 102 13.12 4.53 -4.93
C ASP A 102 11.66 4.65 -4.48
N ASP A 103 10.88 3.57 -4.57
CA ASP A 103 9.47 3.57 -4.14
C ASP A 103 9.33 3.79 -2.63
N PHE A 104 10.28 3.29 -1.82
CA PHE A 104 10.31 3.54 -0.39
C PHE A 104 10.55 5.03 -0.07
N SER A 105 11.44 5.67 -0.82
CA SER A 105 11.69 7.12 -0.67
C SER A 105 10.45 7.94 -1.01
N ARG A 106 9.73 7.56 -2.08
CA ARG A 106 8.47 8.19 -2.47
C ARG A 106 7.38 7.94 -1.43
N PHE A 107 7.24 6.71 -0.94
CA PHE A 107 6.32 6.37 0.14
C PHE A 107 6.56 7.25 1.36
N LYS A 108 7.82 7.36 1.81
CA LYS A 108 8.22 8.17 2.96
C LYS A 108 7.87 9.64 2.74
N TYR A 109 8.19 10.20 1.59
CA TYR A 109 7.84 11.57 1.25
C TYR A 109 6.32 11.84 1.38
N ILE A 110 5.48 10.96 0.80
CA ILE A 110 4.02 11.09 0.86
C ILE A 110 3.50 10.89 2.29
N PHE A 111 4.08 9.95 3.05
CA PHE A 111 3.74 9.72 4.45
C PHE A 111 3.99 10.97 5.29
N GLU A 112 5.13 11.64 5.13
CA GLU A 112 5.52 12.83 5.89
C GLU A 112 4.76 14.08 5.46
N GLU A 113 4.29 14.16 4.20
CA GLU A 113 3.62 15.33 3.65
C GLU A 113 2.31 15.63 4.38
N SER A 114 2.26 16.74 5.10
CA SER A 114 1.09 17.22 5.80
C SER A 114 1.20 18.71 6.10
N ALA A 115 0.13 19.47 5.87
CA ALA A 115 0.12 20.92 6.16
C ALA A 115 0.34 21.26 7.64
N LYS A 116 -0.11 20.40 8.56
CA LYS A 116 -0.07 20.67 10.00
C LYS A 116 0.75 19.66 10.80
N MET A 117 0.88 18.42 10.32
CA MET A 117 1.47 17.30 11.07
C MET A 117 2.83 16.87 10.53
N ASN A 118 3.41 17.59 9.55
CA ASN A 118 4.68 17.23 8.93
C ASN A 118 5.80 16.98 9.96
N LYS A 119 5.98 17.91 10.92
CA LYS A 119 6.99 17.77 11.98
C LYS A 119 6.78 16.53 12.85
N TYR A 120 5.54 16.14 13.10
CA TYR A 120 5.22 14.93 13.85
C TYR A 120 5.52 13.69 13.02
N LEU A 121 5.02 13.64 11.78
CA LEU A 121 5.17 12.48 10.90
C LEU A 121 6.62 12.22 10.49
N SER A 122 7.42 13.26 10.26
CA SER A 122 8.84 13.14 9.92
C SER A 122 9.72 12.57 11.05
N ASN A 123 9.23 12.62 12.30
CA ASN A 123 9.91 12.02 13.44
C ASN A 123 9.54 10.55 13.68
N ILE A 124 8.54 10.01 12.96
CA ILE A 124 8.13 8.61 13.09
C ILE A 124 9.02 7.75 12.18
N PRO A 125 9.83 6.83 12.72
CA PRO A 125 10.60 5.91 11.92
C PRO A 125 9.68 4.92 11.19
N ILE A 126 10.04 4.59 9.95
CA ILE A 126 9.30 3.62 9.14
C ILE A 126 10.20 2.43 8.86
N PHE A 127 9.73 1.23 9.20
CA PHE A 127 10.45 -0.02 9.06
C PHE A 127 9.75 -0.94 8.08
N LEU A 128 10.48 -1.43 7.07
CA LEU A 128 10.01 -2.49 6.19
C LEU A 128 10.54 -3.83 6.72
N ILE A 129 9.63 -4.67 7.22
CA ILE A 129 9.95 -5.99 7.74
C ILE A 129 9.92 -6.98 6.56
N ARG A 130 11.03 -7.69 6.37
CA ARG A 130 11.21 -8.68 5.29
C ARG A 130 11.19 -10.11 5.81
N GLU A 131 10.55 -10.33 6.95
CA GLU A 131 10.42 -11.66 7.55
C GLU A 131 9.14 -12.34 7.06
N ILE A 132 9.29 -13.47 6.36
CA ILE A 132 8.18 -14.20 5.75
C ILE A 132 7.29 -14.82 6.82
N ASP A 133 7.89 -15.31 7.90
CA ASP A 133 7.19 -16.06 8.95
C ASP A 133 6.80 -15.21 10.17
N LEU A 134 6.73 -13.88 10.00
CA LEU A 134 6.45 -12.94 11.10
C LEU A 134 5.18 -13.31 11.89
N GLY A 135 4.11 -13.69 11.19
CA GLY A 135 2.86 -14.11 11.84
C GLY A 135 3.01 -15.39 12.65
N PHE A 136 3.76 -16.35 12.13
CA PHE A 136 4.06 -17.61 12.83
C PHE A 136 4.97 -17.38 14.05
N MET A 137 5.99 -16.54 13.91
CA MET A 137 6.86 -16.16 15.02
C MET A 137 6.07 -15.47 16.14
N GLY A 138 5.16 -14.58 15.80
CA GLY A 138 4.26 -13.93 16.77
C GLY A 138 3.35 -14.92 17.47
N ALA A 139 2.77 -15.86 16.74
CA ALA A 139 1.94 -16.92 17.34
C ALA A 139 2.74 -17.84 18.29
N LEU A 140 3.96 -18.20 17.92
CA LEU A 140 4.86 -18.98 18.79
C LEU A 140 5.19 -18.24 20.08
N GLU A 141 5.44 -16.92 20.00
CA GLU A 141 5.77 -16.12 21.16
C GLU A 141 4.59 -16.01 22.14
N VAL A 142 3.36 -15.84 21.62
CA VAL A 142 2.14 -15.89 22.45
C VAL A 142 2.01 -17.24 23.15
N CYS A 143 2.17 -18.35 22.40
CA CYS A 143 2.10 -19.69 22.99
C CYS A 143 3.15 -19.91 24.10
N ARG A 144 4.36 -19.41 23.92
CA ARG A 144 5.41 -19.52 24.96
C ARG A 144 5.07 -18.72 26.21
N ASN A 145 4.48 -17.55 26.06
CA ASN A 145 4.20 -16.66 27.20
C ASN A 145 2.91 -17.03 27.94
N GLU A 146 1.94 -17.67 27.30
CA GLU A 146 0.67 -18.02 27.91
C GLU A 146 0.62 -19.46 28.48
N PHE A 147 1.49 -20.36 28.03
CA PHE A 147 1.43 -21.78 28.38
C PHE A 147 2.71 -22.32 29.07
N LEU A 148 3.66 -21.46 29.43
CA LEU A 148 4.83 -21.75 30.24
C LEU A 148 4.87 -20.89 31.51
#